data_ec817101e3be104c527b75d74314ce87
#
_entry.id   ec817101e3be104c527b75d74314ce87
#
_cell.length_a   1.000
_cell.length_b   1.000
_cell.length_c   1.000
_cell.angle_alpha   90.00
_cell.angle_beta   90.00
_cell.angle_gamma   90.00
#
_symmetry.space_group_name_H-M   'P 1'
#
loop_
_entity.id
_entity.type
_entity.pdbx_description
1 polymer ?
#
loop_
_entity_poly.entity_id
_entity_poly.type
_entity_poly.pdbx_seq_one_letter_code
_entity_poly.pdbx_strand_id
1 'polypeptide(L)'
;ICDEIQCGMGRSGKMFAYQKYNIVPDIVTMAKGIGNGITVGAIAAKEEVAKCLVPGDHGTTFGGNPRAGAAVAKTLEIFEKREIPNHVEEVGEYLNECLQKLVEKKEIAVETRGMGLMRGLELSVPAGPYITKALEKGVIFMSAGANVIRFIPPLIIEKSDVDKMIAILDSVLDD
;
A
#
# COMPACT_ATOMS: atom_id res chain seq x y z
N ILE A 1 11.96 -5.96 -14.17
CA ILE A 1 11.34 -4.67 -13.86
C ILE A 1 10.41 -4.89 -12.69
N CYS A 2 10.57 -4.11 -11.61
CA CYS A 2 9.64 -4.07 -10.49
C CYS A 2 8.83 -2.77 -10.52
N ASP A 3 7.51 -2.91 -10.62
CA ASP A 3 6.59 -1.79 -10.48
C ASP A 3 6.28 -1.59 -9.00
N GLU A 4 6.92 -0.59 -8.41
CA GLU A 4 6.76 -0.22 -7.00
C GLU A 4 5.89 1.03 -6.81
N ILE A 5 5.09 1.37 -7.83
CA ILE A 5 4.21 2.56 -7.79
C ILE A 5 3.24 2.51 -6.63
N GLN A 6 2.75 1.32 -6.27
CA GLN A 6 1.80 1.16 -5.17
C GLN A 6 2.36 0.40 -3.98
N CYS A 7 3.14 -0.65 -4.21
CA CYS A 7 3.68 -1.51 -3.14
C CYS A 7 4.97 -0.97 -2.51
N GLY A 8 5.64 -0.04 -3.19
CA GLY A 8 6.82 0.64 -2.67
C GLY A 8 6.52 1.68 -1.60
N MET A 9 7.52 2.45 -1.27
CA MET A 9 7.47 3.51 -0.26
C MET A 9 6.87 3.02 1.07
N GLY A 10 7.46 1.95 1.62
CA GLY A 10 7.12 1.43 2.94
C GLY A 10 5.83 0.60 3.02
N ARG A 11 4.95 0.64 2.02
CA ARG A 11 3.62 0.03 2.04
C ARG A 11 3.62 -1.47 2.37
N SER A 12 4.63 -2.21 1.92
CA SER A 12 4.80 -3.64 2.15
C SER A 12 5.53 -4.00 3.45
N GLY A 13 5.95 -3.02 4.25
CA GLY A 13 6.79 -3.23 5.45
C GLY A 13 8.31 -3.21 5.18
N LYS A 14 8.71 -3.00 3.92
CA LYS A 14 10.07 -2.63 3.50
C LYS A 14 9.97 -1.39 2.63
N MET A 15 11.07 -0.65 2.43
CA MET A 15 11.06 0.52 1.57
C MET A 15 10.49 0.19 0.18
N PHE A 16 10.87 -0.99 -0.36
CA PHE A 16 10.35 -1.55 -1.60
C PHE A 16 9.97 -3.02 -1.43
N ALA A 17 8.88 -3.45 -2.07
CA ALA A 17 8.35 -4.80 -1.94
C ALA A 17 9.34 -5.86 -2.45
N TYR A 18 10.14 -5.57 -3.49
CA TYR A 18 11.14 -6.51 -4.01
C TYR A 18 12.16 -6.96 -2.95
N GLN A 19 12.39 -6.14 -1.90
CA GLN A 19 13.30 -6.48 -0.80
C GLN A 19 12.78 -7.68 0.02
N LYS A 20 11.46 -7.91 0.07
CA LYS A 20 10.85 -9.08 0.72
C LYS A 20 11.19 -10.40 0.00
N TYR A 21 11.51 -10.32 -1.29
CA TYR A 21 11.82 -11.47 -2.14
C TYR A 21 13.32 -11.69 -2.34
N ASN A 22 14.17 -10.86 -1.71
CA ASN A 22 15.63 -10.89 -1.86
C ASN A 22 16.10 -10.86 -3.34
N ILE A 23 15.38 -10.10 -4.17
CA ILE A 23 15.76 -9.85 -5.55
C ILE A 23 16.34 -8.46 -5.73
N VAL A 24 17.15 -8.26 -6.76
CA VAL A 24 17.67 -6.96 -7.17
C VAL A 24 17.17 -6.68 -8.58
N PRO A 25 16.18 -5.81 -8.76
CA PRO A 25 15.64 -5.51 -10.08
C PRO A 25 16.62 -4.71 -10.94
N ASP A 26 16.45 -4.79 -12.26
CA ASP A 26 17.21 -3.96 -13.21
C ASP A 26 16.58 -2.59 -13.36
N ILE A 27 15.25 -2.52 -13.21
CA ILE A 27 14.46 -1.28 -13.26
C ILE A 27 13.42 -1.30 -12.14
N VAL A 28 13.26 -0.15 -11.45
CA VAL A 28 12.19 0.09 -10.46
C VAL A 28 11.43 1.33 -10.87
N THR A 29 10.10 1.23 -10.93
CA THR A 29 9.23 2.40 -11.12
C THR A 29 8.59 2.83 -9.80
N MET A 30 8.51 4.13 -9.57
CA MET A 30 8.05 4.73 -8.32
C MET A 30 7.11 5.90 -8.61
N ALA A 31 6.02 6.02 -7.83
CA ALA A 31 5.13 7.17 -7.84
C ALA A 31 4.33 7.23 -6.52
N LYS A 32 3.15 7.82 -6.53
CA LYS A 32 2.21 7.88 -5.39
C LYS A 32 2.88 8.28 -4.08
N GLY A 33 3.21 7.29 -3.24
CA GLY A 33 3.80 7.51 -1.91
C GLY A 33 5.11 8.30 -1.90
N ILE A 34 5.89 8.26 -2.99
CA ILE A 34 7.16 9.00 -3.06
C ILE A 34 6.97 10.52 -2.98
N GLY A 35 5.87 11.04 -3.55
CA GLY A 35 5.53 12.46 -3.50
C GLY A 35 4.64 12.86 -2.33
N ASN A 36 4.05 11.87 -1.64
CA ASN A 36 3.14 12.06 -0.50
C ASN A 36 2.08 13.15 -0.73
N GLY A 37 1.38 13.08 -1.89
CA GLY A 37 0.36 14.03 -2.32
C GLY A 37 0.81 14.99 -3.42
N ILE A 38 2.10 15.17 -3.65
CA ILE A 38 2.62 15.90 -4.80
C ILE A 38 2.77 14.96 -5.99
N THR A 39 2.29 15.40 -7.15
CA THR A 39 2.39 14.62 -8.40
C THR A 39 3.85 14.49 -8.83
N VAL A 40 4.39 13.29 -8.69
CA VAL A 40 5.75 12.94 -9.12
C VAL A 40 5.87 11.45 -9.36
N GLY A 41 6.69 11.07 -10.29
CA GLY A 41 7.14 9.70 -10.53
C GLY A 41 8.65 9.66 -10.71
N ALA A 42 9.24 8.51 -10.47
CA ALA A 42 10.66 8.27 -10.66
C ALA A 42 10.92 6.87 -11.22
N ILE A 43 12.01 6.72 -11.92
CA ILE A 43 12.54 5.43 -12.38
C ILE A 43 13.98 5.33 -11.89
N ALA A 44 14.33 4.21 -11.29
CA ALA A 44 15.71 3.83 -11.03
C ALA A 44 16.06 2.64 -11.92
N ALA A 45 17.24 2.65 -12.51
CA ALA A 45 17.71 1.57 -13.35
C ALA A 45 19.20 1.32 -13.11
N LYS A 46 19.65 0.06 -13.33
CA LYS A 46 21.08 -0.26 -13.38
C LYS A 46 21.75 0.52 -14.50
N GLU A 47 23.02 0.83 -14.33
CA GLU A 47 23.78 1.67 -15.27
C GLU A 47 23.75 1.13 -16.71
N GLU A 48 23.90 -0.18 -16.88
CA GLU A 48 23.85 -0.81 -18.20
C GLU A 48 22.51 -0.63 -18.91
N VAL A 49 21.40 -0.59 -18.15
CA VAL A 49 20.07 -0.36 -18.69
C VAL A 49 19.84 1.13 -18.94
N ALA A 50 20.28 1.98 -18.01
CA ALA A 50 20.12 3.44 -18.12
C ALA A 50 20.84 4.02 -19.34
N LYS A 51 21.96 3.43 -19.77
CA LYS A 51 22.71 3.82 -20.98
C LYS A 51 21.92 3.69 -22.29
N CYS A 52 20.83 2.91 -22.29
CA CYS A 52 19.93 2.83 -23.44
C CYS A 52 19.11 4.10 -23.69
N LEU A 53 18.96 4.96 -22.68
CA LEU A 53 18.30 6.25 -22.80
C LEU A 53 19.33 7.32 -23.12
N VAL A 54 19.23 7.92 -24.30
CA VAL A 54 20.11 8.98 -24.72
C VAL A 54 19.38 10.33 -24.78
N PRO A 55 20.11 11.47 -24.77
CA PRO A 55 19.49 12.78 -24.90
C PRO A 55 18.56 12.86 -26.11
N GLY A 56 17.30 13.22 -25.87
CA GLY A 56 16.26 13.31 -26.88
C GLY A 56 15.22 12.18 -26.85
N ASP A 57 15.49 11.05 -26.19
CA ASP A 57 14.55 9.93 -26.12
C ASP A 57 13.35 10.22 -25.23
N HIS A 58 13.54 11.04 -24.21
CA HIS A 58 12.48 11.38 -23.28
C HIS A 58 12.55 12.85 -22.88
N GLY A 59 11.38 13.46 -22.75
CA GLY A 59 11.22 14.83 -22.26
C GLY A 59 9.92 14.99 -21.47
N THR A 60 9.91 15.91 -20.52
CA THR A 60 8.74 16.23 -19.73
C THR A 60 8.76 17.70 -19.32
N THR A 61 7.60 18.36 -19.39
CA THR A 61 7.49 19.78 -19.05
C THR A 61 7.70 20.01 -17.53
N PHE A 62 7.19 19.14 -16.69
CA PHE A 62 7.20 19.32 -15.23
C PHE A 62 8.11 18.35 -14.48
N GLY A 63 8.81 17.46 -15.18
CA GLY A 63 9.73 16.52 -14.55
C GLY A 63 10.90 17.21 -13.87
N GLY A 64 11.30 16.72 -12.70
CA GLY A 64 12.41 17.27 -11.93
C GLY A 64 12.18 18.68 -11.36
N ASN A 65 10.92 19.16 -11.29
CA ASN A 65 10.66 20.49 -10.74
C ASN A 65 11.02 20.56 -9.25
N PRO A 66 11.48 21.77 -8.76
CA PRO A 66 12.00 21.90 -7.40
C PRO A 66 11.00 21.59 -6.29
N ARG A 67 9.70 21.83 -6.53
CA ARG A 67 8.65 21.55 -5.54
C ARG A 67 8.49 20.05 -5.34
N ALA A 68 8.43 19.29 -6.42
CA ALA A 68 8.36 17.83 -6.35
C ALA A 68 9.64 17.26 -5.71
N GLY A 69 10.82 17.76 -6.08
CA GLY A 69 12.09 17.35 -5.48
C GLY A 69 12.12 17.58 -3.97
N ALA A 70 11.68 18.75 -3.51
CA ALA A 70 11.61 19.09 -2.09
C ALA A 70 10.62 18.19 -1.33
N ALA A 71 9.46 17.88 -1.93
CA ALA A 71 8.48 16.97 -1.33
C ALA A 71 9.03 15.55 -1.20
N VAL A 72 9.68 15.03 -2.24
CA VAL A 72 10.32 13.70 -2.21
C VAL A 72 11.41 13.65 -1.14
N ALA A 73 12.32 14.62 -1.11
CA ALA A 73 13.38 14.66 -0.12
C ALA A 73 12.83 14.67 1.31
N LYS A 74 11.77 15.48 1.56
CA LYS A 74 11.14 15.55 2.88
C LYS A 74 10.40 14.26 3.24
N THR A 75 9.76 13.61 2.28
CA THR A 75 9.11 12.32 2.48
C THR A 75 10.12 11.26 2.90
N LEU A 76 11.24 11.15 2.20
CA LEU A 76 12.32 10.20 2.53
C LEU A 76 12.91 10.48 3.92
N GLU A 77 13.17 11.75 4.25
CA GLU A 77 13.63 12.14 5.60
C GLU A 77 12.67 11.69 6.71
N ILE A 78 11.35 11.83 6.50
CA ILE A 78 10.33 11.41 7.47
C ILE A 78 10.31 9.88 7.59
N PHE A 79 10.40 9.17 6.46
CA PHE A 79 10.45 7.71 6.43
C PHE A 79 11.62 7.16 7.24
N GLU A 80 12.79 7.75 7.07
CA GLU A 80 13.99 7.37 7.83
C GLU A 80 13.85 7.71 9.31
N LYS A 81 13.51 8.97 9.64
CA LYS A 81 13.43 9.43 11.04
C LYS A 81 12.37 8.71 11.87
N ARG A 82 11.26 8.31 11.24
CA ARG A 82 10.14 7.62 11.91
C ARG A 82 10.13 6.13 11.71
N GLU A 83 11.13 5.58 11.04
CA GLU A 83 11.23 4.15 10.73
C GLU A 83 9.92 3.57 10.16
N ILE A 84 9.27 4.33 9.25
CA ILE A 84 7.95 4.00 8.71
C ILE A 84 7.83 2.55 8.23
N PRO A 85 8.82 1.96 7.50
CA PRO A 85 8.71 0.57 7.08
C PRO A 85 8.60 -0.42 8.26
N ASN A 86 9.30 -0.17 9.37
CA ASN A 86 9.25 -1.04 10.55
C ASN A 86 7.88 -0.94 11.24
N HIS A 87 7.34 0.28 11.38
CA HIS A 87 6.00 0.51 11.89
C HIS A 87 4.94 -0.20 11.03
N VAL A 88 5.05 -0.09 9.69
CA VAL A 88 4.14 -0.76 8.74
C VAL A 88 4.22 -2.28 8.83
N GLU A 89 5.41 -2.84 9.07
CA GLU A 89 5.56 -4.29 9.28
C GLU A 89 4.80 -4.73 10.53
N GLU A 90 5.01 -4.03 11.66
CA GLU A 90 4.38 -4.36 12.93
C GLU A 90 2.85 -4.22 12.89
N VAL A 91 2.35 -3.06 12.44
CA VAL A 91 0.89 -2.81 12.39
C VAL A 91 0.22 -3.63 11.28
N GLY A 92 0.94 -3.90 10.19
CA GLY A 92 0.46 -4.75 9.10
C GLY A 92 0.30 -6.22 9.51
N GLU A 93 1.20 -6.74 10.37
CA GLU A 93 1.04 -8.09 10.91
C GLU A 93 -0.11 -8.14 11.91
N TYR A 94 -0.25 -7.15 12.78
CA TYR A 94 -1.39 -7.03 13.67
C TYR A 94 -2.73 -7.00 12.89
N LEU A 95 -2.80 -6.22 11.80
CA LEU A 95 -3.97 -6.21 10.92
C LEU A 95 -4.24 -7.59 10.32
N ASN A 96 -3.20 -8.29 9.89
CA ASN A 96 -3.32 -9.64 9.35
C ASN A 96 -3.92 -10.62 10.38
N GLU A 97 -3.41 -10.62 11.61
CA GLU A 97 -3.93 -11.45 12.70
C GLU A 97 -5.42 -11.17 12.97
N CYS A 98 -5.82 -9.88 12.96
CA CYS A 98 -7.21 -9.51 13.14
C CYS A 98 -8.10 -9.99 11.98
N LEU A 99 -7.62 -9.89 10.74
CA LEU A 99 -8.34 -10.38 9.56
C LEU A 99 -8.44 -11.92 9.55
N GLN A 100 -7.38 -12.63 9.97
CA GLN A 100 -7.42 -14.10 10.09
C GLN A 100 -8.48 -14.55 11.09
N LYS A 101 -8.62 -13.86 12.23
CA LYS A 101 -9.70 -14.14 13.20
C LYS A 101 -11.10 -13.94 12.58
N LEU A 102 -11.27 -12.99 11.67
CA LEU A 102 -12.53 -12.83 10.93
C LEU A 102 -12.76 -13.99 9.96
N VAL A 103 -11.72 -14.47 9.27
CA VAL A 103 -11.81 -15.66 8.40
C VAL A 103 -12.25 -16.90 9.21
N GLU A 104 -11.72 -17.07 10.43
CA GLU A 104 -12.11 -18.18 11.32
C GLU A 104 -13.54 -18.05 11.85
N LYS A 105 -14.05 -16.81 12.00
CA LYS A 105 -15.34 -16.51 12.64
C LYS A 105 -16.50 -16.42 11.66
N LYS A 106 -16.26 -15.96 10.42
CA LYS A 106 -17.29 -15.58 9.45
C LYS A 106 -17.31 -16.56 8.27
N GLU A 107 -18.41 -17.24 8.05
CA GLU A 107 -18.56 -18.21 6.95
C GLU A 107 -18.34 -17.59 5.55
N ILE A 108 -18.65 -16.30 5.40
CA ILE A 108 -18.46 -15.59 4.13
C ILE A 108 -17.03 -15.13 3.90
N ALA A 109 -16.17 -15.09 4.93
CA ALA A 109 -14.76 -14.71 4.81
C ALA A 109 -13.92 -15.93 4.43
N VAL A 110 -13.24 -15.87 3.28
CA VAL A 110 -12.54 -17.04 2.69
C VAL A 110 -11.07 -17.06 3.08
N GLU A 111 -10.37 -15.96 2.82
CA GLU A 111 -8.94 -15.84 3.13
C GLU A 111 -8.51 -14.39 3.29
N THR A 112 -7.37 -14.19 3.94
CA THR A 112 -6.64 -12.93 3.94
C THR A 112 -5.32 -13.08 3.19
N ARG A 113 -4.93 -12.04 2.42
CA ARG A 113 -3.67 -12.01 1.67
C ARG A 113 -3.08 -10.61 1.60
N GLY A 114 -1.77 -10.54 1.33
CA GLY A 114 -1.03 -9.28 1.21
C GLY A 114 0.17 -9.20 2.14
N MET A 115 0.78 -8.03 2.24
CA MET A 115 1.93 -7.74 3.11
C MET A 115 1.91 -6.30 3.59
N GLY A 116 2.45 -6.08 4.78
CA GLY A 116 2.42 -4.78 5.44
C GLY A 116 0.99 -4.25 5.53
N LEU A 117 0.81 -2.99 5.17
CA LEU A 117 -0.49 -2.31 5.11
C LEU A 117 -1.11 -2.30 3.69
N MET A 118 -0.86 -3.35 2.92
CA MET A 118 -1.57 -3.67 1.68
C MET A 118 -2.17 -5.07 1.84
N ARG A 119 -3.40 -5.15 2.32
CA ARG A 119 -4.09 -6.40 2.63
C ARG A 119 -5.40 -6.51 1.85
N GLY A 120 -5.85 -7.73 1.67
CA GLY A 120 -7.16 -8.07 1.12
C GLY A 120 -7.83 -9.14 1.96
N LEU A 121 -9.14 -8.99 2.18
CA LEU A 121 -10.02 -10.02 2.71
C LEU A 121 -10.94 -10.47 1.58
N GLU A 122 -10.80 -11.71 1.16
CA GLU A 122 -11.67 -12.31 0.15
C GLU A 122 -12.94 -12.84 0.81
N LEU A 123 -14.07 -12.56 0.18
CA LEU A 123 -15.38 -13.06 0.56
C LEU A 123 -15.87 -14.08 -0.47
N SER A 124 -16.71 -15.02 -0.04
CA SER A 124 -17.41 -15.97 -0.93
C SER A 124 -18.54 -15.30 -1.75
N VAL A 125 -18.83 -14.04 -1.46
CA VAL A 125 -19.90 -13.22 -2.04
C VAL A 125 -19.34 -11.85 -2.49
N PRO A 126 -20.07 -11.08 -3.32
CA PRO A 126 -19.62 -9.75 -3.73
C PRO A 126 -19.39 -8.82 -2.55
N ALA A 127 -18.22 -8.16 -2.51
CA ALA A 127 -17.80 -7.27 -1.43
C ALA A 127 -18.55 -5.90 -1.39
N GLY A 128 -19.13 -5.49 -2.51
CA GLY A 128 -19.78 -4.18 -2.66
C GLY A 128 -20.79 -3.82 -1.57
N PRO A 129 -21.77 -4.66 -1.26
CA PRO A 129 -22.76 -4.40 -0.21
C PRO A 129 -22.11 -4.12 1.17
N TYR A 130 -21.10 -4.89 1.56
CA TYR A 130 -20.39 -4.75 2.83
C TYR A 130 -19.53 -3.48 2.88
N ILE A 131 -18.93 -3.09 1.76
CA ILE A 131 -18.20 -1.81 1.62
C ILE A 131 -19.18 -0.64 1.81
N THR A 132 -20.38 -0.69 1.24
CA THR A 132 -21.41 0.33 1.40
C THR A 132 -21.86 0.45 2.86
N LYS A 133 -22.18 -0.68 3.52
CA LYS A 133 -22.56 -0.69 4.95
C LYS A 133 -21.44 -0.16 5.85
N ALA A 134 -20.18 -0.49 5.56
CA ALA A 134 -19.03 0.04 6.32
C ALA A 134 -18.89 1.57 6.15
N LEU A 135 -19.15 2.08 4.96
CA LEU A 135 -19.14 3.52 4.70
C LEU A 135 -20.22 4.24 5.53
N GLU A 136 -21.43 3.69 5.64
CA GLU A 136 -22.49 4.22 6.49
C GLU A 136 -22.10 4.25 7.98
N LYS A 137 -21.24 3.33 8.41
CA LYS A 137 -20.66 3.29 9.76
C LYS A 137 -19.34 4.08 9.89
N GLY A 138 -18.95 4.86 8.86
CA GLY A 138 -17.83 5.79 8.91
C GLY A 138 -16.47 5.20 8.53
N VAL A 139 -16.42 4.00 7.93
CA VAL A 139 -15.18 3.39 7.43
C VAL A 139 -15.22 3.25 5.92
N ILE A 140 -14.18 3.76 5.26
CA ILE A 140 -14.02 3.70 3.81
C ILE A 140 -13.13 2.50 3.46
N PHE A 141 -13.72 1.49 2.82
CA PHE A 141 -13.01 0.40 2.19
C PHE A 141 -13.00 0.55 0.67
N MET A 142 -12.09 -0.17 0.02
CA MET A 142 -12.01 -0.27 -1.43
C MET A 142 -12.24 -1.73 -1.85
N SER A 143 -12.77 -1.95 -3.04
CA SER A 143 -12.79 -3.29 -3.64
C SER A 143 -11.49 -3.57 -4.42
N ALA A 144 -11.15 -4.85 -4.53
CA ALA A 144 -10.17 -5.37 -5.48
C ALA A 144 -10.80 -6.56 -6.21
N GLY A 145 -11.32 -6.32 -7.41
CA GLY A 145 -12.20 -7.26 -8.09
C GLY A 145 -13.59 -7.29 -7.45
N ALA A 146 -14.34 -8.38 -7.65
CA ALA A 146 -15.73 -8.48 -7.21
C ALA A 146 -15.86 -8.76 -5.70
N ASN A 147 -15.02 -9.64 -5.16
CA ASN A 147 -15.22 -10.28 -3.87
C ASN A 147 -14.20 -9.88 -2.79
N VAL A 148 -13.26 -8.98 -3.09
CA VAL A 148 -12.19 -8.63 -2.14
C VAL A 148 -12.42 -7.26 -1.54
N ILE A 149 -12.45 -7.17 -0.22
CA ILE A 149 -12.30 -5.92 0.53
C ILE A 149 -10.80 -5.62 0.66
N ARG A 150 -10.39 -4.45 0.19
CA ARG A 150 -8.99 -4.05 0.14
C ARG A 150 -8.67 -3.01 1.21
N PHE A 151 -7.58 -3.23 1.93
CA PHE A 151 -7.07 -2.39 3.01
C PHE A 151 -5.78 -1.69 2.57
N ILE A 152 -5.82 -0.37 2.48
CA ILE A 152 -4.67 0.50 2.16
C ILE A 152 -4.71 1.75 3.04
N PRO A 153 -4.72 1.59 4.37
CA PRO A 153 -4.81 2.73 5.28
C PRO A 153 -3.55 3.62 5.18
N PRO A 154 -3.55 4.82 5.80
CA PRO A 154 -2.34 5.60 5.99
C PRO A 154 -1.24 4.77 6.65
N LEU A 155 0.04 4.99 6.25
CA LEU A 155 1.17 4.22 6.79
C LEU A 155 1.43 4.47 8.28
N ILE A 156 0.82 5.50 8.84
CA ILE A 156 0.94 5.92 10.24
C ILE A 156 -0.28 5.50 11.09
N ILE A 157 -1.11 4.58 10.58
CA ILE A 157 -2.26 4.05 11.32
C ILE A 157 -1.77 3.32 12.58
N GLU A 158 -2.50 3.45 13.68
CA GLU A 158 -2.17 2.79 14.94
C GLU A 158 -3.03 1.52 15.15
N LYS A 159 -2.57 0.60 16.00
CA LYS A 159 -3.34 -0.62 16.34
C LYS A 159 -4.75 -0.32 16.83
N SER A 160 -4.93 0.76 17.60
CA SER A 160 -6.24 1.21 18.08
C SER A 160 -7.21 1.62 16.97
N ASP A 161 -6.69 2.08 15.83
CA ASP A 161 -7.52 2.40 14.66
C ASP A 161 -7.86 1.13 13.88
N VAL A 162 -6.92 0.17 13.83
CA VAL A 162 -7.19 -1.17 13.32
C VAL A 162 -8.31 -1.83 14.11
N ASP A 163 -8.29 -1.77 15.45
CA ASP A 163 -9.34 -2.34 16.30
C ASP A 163 -10.72 -1.76 15.99
N LYS A 164 -10.83 -0.42 15.85
CA LYS A 164 -12.08 0.25 15.49
C LYS A 164 -12.59 -0.19 14.11
N MET A 165 -11.67 -0.25 13.13
CA MET A 165 -11.99 -0.68 11.77
C MET A 165 -12.47 -2.14 11.74
N ILE A 166 -11.79 -3.03 12.46
CA ILE A 166 -12.14 -4.45 12.55
C ILE A 166 -13.49 -4.65 13.25
N ALA A 167 -13.79 -3.89 14.31
CA ALA A 167 -15.08 -3.98 14.99
C ALA A 167 -16.24 -3.59 14.06
N ILE A 168 -16.06 -2.57 13.22
CA ILE A 168 -17.05 -2.19 12.21
C ILE A 168 -17.17 -3.28 11.14
N LEU A 169 -16.04 -3.78 10.62
CA LEU A 169 -16.01 -4.85 9.63
C LEU A 169 -16.71 -6.11 10.15
N ASP A 170 -16.39 -6.55 11.36
CA ASP A 170 -17.03 -7.69 12.02
C ASP A 170 -18.55 -7.54 12.05
N SER A 171 -19.05 -6.35 12.42
CA SER A 171 -20.48 -6.06 12.52
C SER A 171 -21.20 -6.04 11.17
N VAL A 172 -20.54 -5.61 10.08
CA VAL A 172 -21.17 -5.57 8.74
C VAL A 172 -21.12 -6.92 8.01
N LEU A 173 -20.22 -7.81 8.42
CA LEU A 173 -20.15 -9.17 7.87
C LEU A 173 -21.18 -10.13 8.50
N ASP A 174 -21.88 -9.73 9.58
CA ASP A 174 -22.99 -10.49 10.17
C ASP A 174 -24.35 -10.21 9.51
N ASP A 175 -24.46 -9.10 8.76
CA ASP A 175 -25.68 -8.61 8.10
C ASP A 175 -25.84 -9.16 6.67
#